data_c491836a989b9523b59910fd49106fa3
#
_entry.id   c491836a989b9523b59910fd49106fa3
#
_cell.length_a   1.000
_cell.length_b   1.000
_cell.length_c   1.000
_cell.angle_alpha   90.00
_cell.angle_beta   90.00
_cell.angle_gamma   90.00
#
_symmetry.space_group_name_H-M   'P 1'
#
loop_
_entity.id
_entity.type
_entity.pdbx_description
1 polymer ?
#
loop_
_entity_poly.entity_id
_entity_poly.type
_entity_poly.pdbx_seq_one_letter_code
_entity_poly.pdbx_strand_id
1 'polypeptide(L)'
;MAGADEIARAELEALRTRALLRSLEPLRSPPGSEIELRPGERLINFSSNDYLGLASDARIAEALAVGTRTWGAGAGASRLVCGDFLPQHELEAELARFASSEAALLFGSGYAANCGILPSFAGPEDLILSDALNHASIIDGCRLSRARVEVYPHGDVGAVEKALRAPARRKIVVTDAVFSMDGDRAPLRELAALCSAAGALLIVDEAHATGVIGPRGAGLAAELGVAADVRMATLSKAFGVAGAYVAASRAVCDLLLNRARPLIFSTALPPALACAARASLEILAGSEGDARRSRLWSNVRRFAAGLREAGLPAREDSAIFPVVTGTPDRALAMAAHLRELGILAKPIRPPTVPQGTSRIRFAVTSAHTVDHIDRAIATLRAC
;
A
#
# COMPACT_ATOMS: atom_id res chain seq x y z
N MET A 1 0.42 34.58 24.09
CA MET A 1 0.15 33.34 23.34
C MET A 1 1.45 32.91 22.68
N ALA A 2 1.83 31.66 22.81
CA ALA A 2 3.02 31.12 22.14
C ALA A 2 2.90 31.26 20.61
N GLY A 3 3.96 31.68 19.95
CA GLY A 3 4.00 31.74 18.49
C GLY A 3 4.07 30.34 17.87
N ALA A 4 3.78 30.22 16.57
CA ALA A 4 3.81 28.92 15.87
C ALA A 4 5.16 28.20 16.02
N ASP A 5 6.26 28.95 15.98
CA ASP A 5 7.62 28.42 16.16
C ASP A 5 7.86 27.83 17.57
N GLU A 6 7.33 28.47 18.59
CA GLU A 6 7.47 28.02 19.98
C GLU A 6 6.69 26.71 20.21
N ILE A 7 5.46 26.64 19.69
CA ILE A 7 4.64 25.41 19.70
C ILE A 7 5.37 24.30 18.95
N ALA A 8 5.85 24.56 17.74
CA ALA A 8 6.53 23.57 16.91
C ALA A 8 7.81 23.02 17.59
N ARG A 9 8.63 23.89 18.22
CA ARG A 9 9.84 23.46 18.93
C ARG A 9 9.51 22.59 20.13
N ALA A 10 8.50 22.94 20.92
CA ALA A 10 8.06 22.12 22.05
C ALA A 10 7.59 20.72 21.62
N GLU A 11 6.77 20.65 20.57
CA GLU A 11 6.32 19.35 20.01
C GLU A 11 7.46 18.52 19.43
N LEU A 12 8.41 19.14 18.70
CA LEU A 12 9.59 18.46 18.17
C LEU A 12 10.46 17.90 19.28
N GLU A 13 10.65 18.64 20.39
CA GLU A 13 11.41 18.17 21.53
C GLU A 13 10.72 16.99 22.25
N ALA A 14 9.39 17.06 22.39
CA ALA A 14 8.61 15.94 22.91
C ALA A 14 8.72 14.68 22.04
N LEU A 15 8.75 14.83 20.71
CA LEU A 15 9.01 13.73 19.79
C LEU A 15 10.44 13.19 19.91
N ARG A 16 11.43 14.06 20.07
CA ARG A 16 12.84 13.67 20.26
C ARG A 16 13.03 12.85 21.52
N THR A 17 12.49 13.32 22.65
CA THR A 17 12.57 12.64 23.96
C THR A 17 11.96 11.24 23.93
N ARG A 18 10.95 11.02 23.07
CA ARG A 18 10.28 9.73 22.89
C ARG A 18 10.87 8.87 21.78
N ALA A 19 12.02 9.27 21.20
CA ALA A 19 12.63 8.63 20.03
C ALA A 19 11.64 8.50 18.82
N LEU A 20 10.73 9.45 18.66
CA LEU A 20 9.72 9.48 17.60
C LEU A 20 10.00 10.55 16.53
N LEU A 21 11.00 11.39 16.71
CA LEU A 21 11.39 12.38 15.71
C LEU A 21 11.76 11.69 14.39
N ARG A 22 11.26 12.25 13.28
CA ARG A 22 11.55 11.75 11.92
C ARG A 22 12.28 12.81 11.12
N SER A 23 13.16 12.35 10.23
CA SER A 23 13.85 13.19 9.25
C SER A 23 13.78 12.55 7.87
N LEU A 24 13.79 13.38 6.84
CA LEU A 24 13.96 12.93 5.46
C LEU A 24 15.45 12.74 5.16
N GLU A 25 15.75 11.70 4.39
CA GLU A 25 17.09 11.39 3.92
C GLU A 25 17.00 11.14 2.41
N PRO A 26 17.53 12.05 1.57
CA PRO A 26 17.36 11.98 0.12
C PRO A 26 18.19 10.83 -0.47
N LEU A 27 17.59 10.09 -1.39
CA LEU A 27 18.31 9.13 -2.24
C LEU A 27 19.10 9.90 -3.31
N ARG A 28 20.30 9.45 -3.61
CA ARG A 28 21.19 9.98 -4.66
C ARG A 28 21.26 9.07 -5.88
N SER A 29 20.53 7.98 -5.88
CA SER A 29 20.40 7.03 -6.98
C SER A 29 18.94 6.85 -7.38
N PRO A 30 18.64 6.28 -8.55
CA PRO A 30 17.31 5.75 -8.86
C PRO A 30 16.84 4.74 -7.80
N PRO A 31 15.50 4.51 -7.67
CA PRO A 31 15.00 3.46 -6.80
C PRO A 31 15.44 2.07 -7.31
N GLY A 32 15.77 1.17 -6.37
CA GLY A 32 16.25 -0.18 -6.71
C GLY A 32 16.54 -1.01 -5.47
N SER A 33 17.04 -2.25 -5.69
CA SER A 33 17.53 -3.12 -4.63
C SER A 33 18.85 -2.65 -4.01
N GLU A 34 19.60 -1.82 -4.71
CA GLU A 34 20.73 -1.05 -4.20
C GLU A 34 20.45 0.43 -4.37
N ILE A 35 20.84 1.23 -3.39
CA ILE A 35 20.67 2.69 -3.40
C ILE A 35 21.90 3.39 -2.83
N GLU A 36 22.06 4.66 -3.17
CA GLU A 36 23.06 5.55 -2.61
C GLU A 36 22.37 6.65 -1.78
N LEU A 37 22.75 6.81 -0.50
CA LEU A 37 22.25 7.86 0.37
C LEU A 37 23.24 9.04 0.49
N ARG A 38 24.53 8.73 0.64
CA ARG A 38 25.63 9.70 0.68
C ARG A 38 26.65 9.33 -0.39
N PRO A 39 27.51 10.26 -0.83
CA PRO A 39 28.56 9.93 -1.78
C PRO A 39 29.38 8.70 -1.34
N GLY A 40 29.32 7.63 -2.12
CA GLY A 40 30.00 6.36 -1.85
C GLY A 40 29.28 5.43 -0.85
N GLU A 41 28.19 5.84 -0.21
CA GLU A 41 27.42 5.00 0.71
C GLU A 41 26.34 4.22 -0.05
N ARG A 42 26.71 3.05 -0.53
CA ARG A 42 25.79 2.11 -1.19
C ARG A 42 25.21 1.12 -0.20
N LEU A 43 23.90 0.95 -0.21
CA LEU A 43 23.16 0.10 0.70
C LEU A 43 22.21 -0.82 -0.07
N ILE A 44 22.10 -2.07 0.38
CA ILE A 44 21.05 -3.00 -0.08
C ILE A 44 19.73 -2.54 0.55
N ASN A 45 18.74 -2.27 -0.28
CA ASN A 45 17.51 -1.60 0.12
C ASN A 45 16.37 -2.59 0.41
N PHE A 46 16.15 -2.91 1.67
CA PHE A 46 15.01 -3.69 2.14
C PHE A 46 13.81 -2.83 2.62
N SER A 47 13.71 -1.58 2.18
CA SER A 47 12.62 -0.67 2.58
C SER A 47 11.69 -0.26 1.44
N SER A 48 11.95 -0.70 0.22
CA SER A 48 11.14 -0.35 -0.95
C SER A 48 9.85 -1.18 -1.03
N ASN A 49 8.75 -0.53 -1.42
CA ASN A 49 7.51 -1.21 -1.80
C ASN A 49 7.44 -1.50 -3.32
N ASP A 50 8.48 -1.20 -4.07
CA ASP A 50 8.60 -1.56 -5.50
C ASP A 50 8.88 -3.06 -5.64
N TYR A 51 7.87 -3.88 -5.33
CA TYR A 51 8.00 -5.34 -5.19
C TYR A 51 8.50 -6.03 -6.45
N LEU A 52 8.19 -5.47 -7.63
CA LEU A 52 8.58 -6.04 -8.93
C LEU A 52 9.80 -5.34 -9.57
N GLY A 53 10.34 -4.28 -8.93
CA GLY A 53 11.49 -3.53 -9.45
C GLY A 53 11.14 -2.78 -10.74
N LEU A 54 9.94 -2.21 -10.82
CA LEU A 54 9.45 -1.50 -12.00
C LEU A 54 9.67 0.02 -11.94
N ALA A 55 9.91 0.59 -10.76
CA ALA A 55 10.00 2.04 -10.58
C ALA A 55 11.18 2.70 -11.33
N SER A 56 12.20 1.93 -11.71
CA SER A 56 13.34 2.37 -12.50
C SER A 56 13.44 1.69 -13.88
N ASP A 57 12.37 1.01 -14.34
CA ASP A 57 12.36 0.35 -15.66
C ASP A 57 12.38 1.41 -16.78
N ALA A 58 13.35 1.29 -17.68
CA ALA A 58 13.57 2.28 -18.75
C ALA A 58 12.37 2.43 -19.70
N ARG A 59 11.58 1.38 -19.90
CA ARG A 59 10.38 1.41 -20.77
C ARG A 59 9.28 2.26 -20.14
N ILE A 60 9.14 2.19 -18.82
CA ILE A 60 8.17 3.01 -18.06
C ILE A 60 8.62 4.48 -18.06
N ALA A 61 9.92 4.72 -17.86
CA ALA A 61 10.51 6.05 -17.94
C ALA A 61 10.32 6.67 -19.34
N GLU A 62 10.53 5.90 -20.41
CA GLU A 62 10.29 6.37 -21.80
C GLU A 62 8.80 6.62 -22.05
N ALA A 63 7.89 5.75 -21.61
CA ALA A 63 6.45 5.98 -21.73
C ALA A 63 6.02 7.29 -21.02
N LEU A 64 6.59 7.57 -19.83
CA LEU A 64 6.40 8.83 -19.12
C LEU A 64 6.91 10.02 -19.95
N ALA A 65 8.12 9.92 -20.52
CA ALA A 65 8.73 10.97 -21.30
C ALA A 65 7.93 11.26 -22.59
N VAL A 66 7.50 10.22 -23.31
CA VAL A 66 6.62 10.34 -24.49
C VAL A 66 5.29 10.96 -24.07
N GLY A 67 4.67 10.47 -23.01
CA GLY A 67 3.42 11.01 -22.47
C GLY A 67 3.54 12.50 -22.12
N THR A 68 4.66 12.90 -21.51
CA THR A 68 4.91 14.32 -21.18
C THR A 68 5.06 15.18 -22.43
N ARG A 69 5.76 14.71 -23.46
CA ARG A 69 5.89 15.42 -24.73
C ARG A 69 4.53 15.60 -25.44
N THR A 70 3.64 14.62 -25.33
CA THR A 70 2.35 14.60 -26.02
C THR A 70 1.27 15.37 -25.26
N TRP A 71 1.20 15.19 -23.95
CA TRP A 71 0.07 15.62 -23.12
C TRP A 71 0.43 16.74 -22.12
N GLY A 72 1.72 17.10 -22.00
CA GLY A 72 2.19 18.05 -21.00
C GLY A 72 2.53 17.37 -19.66
N ALA A 73 3.11 18.18 -18.73
CA ALA A 73 3.60 17.73 -17.44
C ALA A 73 2.52 17.65 -16.34
N GLY A 74 1.37 18.27 -16.55
CA GLY A 74 0.29 18.37 -15.56
C GLY A 74 -1.09 18.36 -16.20
N ALA A 75 -2.11 18.17 -15.37
CA ALA A 75 -3.50 18.10 -15.84
C ALA A 75 -4.23 19.48 -15.86
N GLY A 76 -3.68 20.49 -15.20
CA GLY A 76 -4.22 21.85 -15.20
C GLY A 76 -5.47 22.08 -14.36
N ALA A 77 -6.29 21.04 -14.10
CA ALA A 77 -7.53 21.11 -13.32
C ALA A 77 -7.93 19.75 -12.76
N SER A 78 -9.02 19.69 -12.00
CA SER A 78 -9.66 18.41 -11.64
C SER A 78 -10.31 17.78 -12.88
N ARG A 79 -10.56 16.46 -12.83
CA ARG A 79 -11.17 15.72 -13.94
C ARG A 79 -12.53 16.29 -14.38
N LEU A 80 -13.32 16.76 -13.44
CA LEU A 80 -14.66 17.33 -13.72
C LEU A 80 -14.64 18.76 -14.30
N VAL A 81 -13.49 19.40 -14.35
CA VAL A 81 -13.34 20.74 -14.97
C VAL A 81 -12.76 20.60 -16.38
N CYS A 82 -11.45 20.41 -16.49
CA CYS A 82 -10.77 20.19 -17.78
C CYS A 82 -9.48 19.35 -17.63
N GLY A 83 -9.37 18.59 -16.53
CA GLY A 83 -8.23 17.70 -16.25
C GLY A 83 -8.48 16.23 -16.63
N ASP A 84 -9.46 15.95 -17.49
CA ASP A 84 -9.83 14.62 -17.92
C ASP A 84 -9.29 14.34 -19.32
N PHE A 85 -8.34 13.41 -19.43
CA PHE A 85 -7.60 13.14 -20.67
C PHE A 85 -7.77 11.70 -21.14
N LEU A 86 -7.66 11.47 -22.45
CA LEU A 86 -7.80 10.15 -23.07
C LEU A 86 -6.91 9.05 -22.42
N PRO A 87 -5.61 9.26 -22.12
CA PRO A 87 -4.80 8.22 -21.50
C PRO A 87 -5.32 7.72 -20.15
N GLN A 88 -6.03 8.57 -19.39
CA GLN A 88 -6.65 8.18 -18.13
C GLN A 88 -7.79 7.18 -18.37
N HIS A 89 -8.66 7.42 -19.35
CA HIS A 89 -9.74 6.52 -19.72
C HIS A 89 -9.23 5.19 -20.27
N GLU A 90 -8.19 5.23 -21.10
CA GLU A 90 -7.57 4.02 -21.63
C GLU A 90 -6.98 3.16 -20.50
N LEU A 91 -6.27 3.78 -19.54
CA LEU A 91 -5.76 3.09 -18.36
C LEU A 91 -6.90 2.52 -17.51
N GLU A 92 -7.96 3.28 -17.25
CA GLU A 92 -9.13 2.81 -16.49
C GLU A 92 -9.78 1.57 -17.15
N ALA A 93 -9.93 1.59 -18.46
CA ALA A 93 -10.46 0.44 -19.19
C ALA A 93 -9.54 -0.81 -19.11
N GLU A 94 -8.22 -0.60 -19.16
CA GLU A 94 -7.23 -1.68 -19.03
C GLU A 94 -7.19 -2.22 -17.59
N LEU A 95 -7.25 -1.35 -16.58
CA LEU A 95 -7.29 -1.74 -15.17
C LEU A 95 -8.58 -2.47 -14.81
N ALA A 96 -9.73 -2.08 -15.38
CA ALA A 96 -10.99 -2.79 -15.21
C ALA A 96 -10.88 -4.25 -15.73
N ARG A 97 -10.31 -4.43 -16.93
CA ARG A 97 -10.03 -5.78 -17.47
C ARG A 97 -9.05 -6.57 -16.61
N PHE A 98 -7.96 -5.94 -16.19
CA PHE A 98 -6.95 -6.57 -15.32
C PHE A 98 -7.55 -7.03 -13.99
N ALA A 99 -8.39 -6.20 -13.38
CA ALA A 99 -9.07 -6.50 -12.13
C ALA A 99 -10.33 -7.39 -12.31
N SER A 100 -10.71 -7.76 -13.55
CA SER A 100 -11.96 -8.49 -13.84
C SER A 100 -13.17 -7.79 -13.22
N SER A 101 -13.31 -6.48 -13.43
CA SER A 101 -14.43 -5.65 -12.97
C SER A 101 -15.06 -4.89 -14.14
N GLU A 102 -16.27 -4.36 -13.93
CA GLU A 102 -17.00 -3.61 -14.97
C GLU A 102 -16.33 -2.26 -15.26
N ALA A 103 -15.73 -1.66 -14.25
CA ALA A 103 -15.11 -0.35 -14.34
C ALA A 103 -13.91 -0.21 -13.41
N ALA A 104 -13.06 0.76 -13.73
CA ALA A 104 -12.08 1.30 -12.79
C ALA A 104 -12.11 2.84 -12.81
N LEU A 105 -11.67 3.46 -11.73
CA LEU A 105 -11.59 4.90 -11.56
C LEU A 105 -10.28 5.30 -10.91
N LEU A 106 -9.53 6.20 -11.56
CA LEU A 106 -8.22 6.64 -11.11
C LEU A 106 -8.32 7.69 -9.98
N PHE A 107 -7.36 7.61 -9.05
CA PHE A 107 -7.12 8.56 -7.96
C PHE A 107 -5.66 8.97 -7.93
N GLY A 108 -5.38 10.15 -7.36
CA GLY A 108 -4.01 10.65 -7.21
C GLY A 108 -3.13 9.82 -6.28
N SER A 109 -3.71 9.07 -5.35
CA SER A 109 -3.02 8.15 -4.44
C SER A 109 -3.99 7.18 -3.79
N GLY A 110 -3.50 6.05 -3.23
CA GLY A 110 -4.32 5.13 -2.43
C GLY A 110 -4.91 5.79 -1.18
N TYR A 111 -4.17 6.73 -0.58
CA TYR A 111 -4.68 7.52 0.54
C TYR A 111 -5.93 8.33 0.13
N ALA A 112 -5.84 9.05 -0.99
CA ALA A 112 -6.97 9.82 -1.53
C ALA A 112 -8.14 8.91 -1.91
N ALA A 113 -7.88 7.72 -2.46
CA ALA A 113 -8.91 6.75 -2.81
C ALA A 113 -9.69 6.29 -1.56
N ASN A 114 -9.03 5.83 -0.50
CA ASN A 114 -9.69 5.39 0.74
C ASN A 114 -10.46 6.52 1.42
N CYS A 115 -9.89 7.74 1.48
CA CYS A 115 -10.58 8.94 1.97
C CYS A 115 -11.77 9.36 1.10
N GLY A 116 -11.83 8.91 -0.15
CA GLY A 116 -12.95 9.15 -1.05
C GLY A 116 -14.02 8.05 -1.00
N ILE A 117 -13.61 6.78 -0.92
CA ILE A 117 -14.49 5.62 -0.95
C ILE A 117 -15.45 5.64 0.26
N LEU A 118 -14.91 5.62 1.46
CA LEU A 118 -15.71 5.41 2.67
C LEU A 118 -16.78 6.49 2.88
N PRO A 119 -16.48 7.81 2.77
CA PRO A 119 -17.51 8.84 2.86
C PRO A 119 -18.52 8.84 1.71
N SER A 120 -18.20 8.18 0.59
CA SER A 120 -19.14 8.06 -0.54
C SER A 120 -20.24 7.04 -0.28
N PHE A 121 -19.96 6.01 0.56
CA PHE A 121 -20.88 4.93 0.87
C PHE A 121 -21.53 5.03 2.24
N ALA A 122 -20.85 5.67 3.21
CA ALA A 122 -21.28 5.71 4.61
C ALA A 122 -21.55 7.13 5.12
N GLY A 123 -22.48 7.24 6.06
CA GLY A 123 -22.84 8.44 6.79
C GLY A 123 -23.31 8.10 8.22
N PRO A 124 -23.90 9.06 8.97
CA PRO A 124 -24.17 8.90 10.40
C PRO A 124 -25.07 7.71 10.80
N GLU A 125 -25.92 7.25 9.88
CA GLU A 125 -26.85 6.12 10.13
C GLU A 125 -26.25 4.75 9.76
N ASP A 126 -25.02 4.74 9.24
CA ASP A 126 -24.37 3.55 8.75
C ASP A 126 -23.34 3.03 9.76
N LEU A 127 -22.96 1.75 9.63
CA LEU A 127 -21.94 1.08 10.43
C LEU A 127 -20.76 0.68 9.54
N ILE A 128 -19.57 1.07 9.95
CA ILE A 128 -18.31 0.58 9.37
C ILE A 128 -17.60 -0.30 10.39
N LEU A 129 -17.29 -1.54 9.99
CA LEU A 129 -16.42 -2.45 10.72
C LEU A 129 -15.04 -2.37 10.10
N SER A 130 -14.05 -1.91 10.87
CA SER A 130 -12.67 -1.69 10.43
C SER A 130 -11.71 -2.56 11.21
N ASP A 131 -10.81 -3.29 10.52
CA ASP A 131 -9.75 -4.04 11.20
C ASP A 131 -8.84 -3.10 12.00
N ALA A 132 -8.39 -3.56 13.17
CA ALA A 132 -7.53 -2.78 14.07
C ALA A 132 -6.17 -2.39 13.47
N LEU A 133 -5.70 -3.12 12.46
CA LEU A 133 -4.42 -2.88 11.78
C LEU A 133 -4.56 -2.25 10.40
N ASN A 134 -5.77 -1.83 10.02
CA ASN A 134 -5.99 -1.14 8.76
C ASN A 134 -5.10 0.09 8.59
N HIS A 135 -4.74 0.36 7.34
CA HIS A 135 -3.93 1.51 6.95
C HIS A 135 -4.57 2.84 7.38
N ALA A 136 -3.73 3.82 7.73
CA ALA A 136 -4.18 5.15 8.19
C ALA A 136 -5.19 5.82 7.26
N SER A 137 -5.10 5.64 5.95
CA SER A 137 -6.06 6.18 4.98
C SER A 137 -7.46 5.60 5.12
N ILE A 138 -7.58 4.32 5.52
CA ILE A 138 -8.86 3.68 5.83
C ILE A 138 -9.43 4.28 7.11
N ILE A 139 -8.58 4.42 8.15
CA ILE A 139 -8.98 5.04 9.43
C ILE A 139 -9.50 6.47 9.20
N ASP A 140 -8.78 7.26 8.42
CA ASP A 140 -9.19 8.65 8.13
C ASP A 140 -10.42 8.70 7.22
N GLY A 141 -10.55 7.80 6.26
CA GLY A 141 -11.78 7.64 5.47
C GLY A 141 -13.00 7.27 6.34
N CYS A 142 -12.82 6.38 7.32
CA CYS A 142 -13.85 6.06 8.32
C CYS A 142 -14.28 7.31 9.11
N ARG A 143 -13.33 8.10 9.61
CA ARG A 143 -13.60 9.35 10.33
C ARG A 143 -14.35 10.37 9.47
N LEU A 144 -13.91 10.55 8.23
CA LEU A 144 -14.53 11.48 7.29
C LEU A 144 -15.97 11.10 6.93
N SER A 145 -16.32 9.82 6.98
CA SER A 145 -17.68 9.33 6.68
C SER A 145 -18.71 9.77 7.73
N ARG A 146 -18.28 10.06 8.96
CA ARG A 146 -19.11 10.31 10.14
C ARG A 146 -20.05 9.15 10.51
N ALA A 147 -19.81 7.96 9.97
CA ALA A 147 -20.52 6.75 10.33
C ALA A 147 -20.13 6.28 11.73
N ARG A 148 -20.96 5.42 12.33
CA ARG A 148 -20.54 4.64 13.49
C ARG A 148 -19.44 3.69 13.05
N VAL A 149 -18.25 3.81 13.65
CA VAL A 149 -17.11 2.95 13.36
C VAL A 149 -16.87 2.02 14.54
N GLU A 150 -16.90 0.72 14.29
CA GLU A 150 -16.48 -0.31 15.24
C GLU A 150 -15.17 -0.93 14.74
N VAL A 151 -14.12 -0.79 15.54
CA VAL A 151 -12.82 -1.40 15.27
C VAL A 151 -12.83 -2.81 15.85
N TYR A 152 -12.72 -3.82 14.99
CA TYR A 152 -12.64 -5.20 15.45
C TYR A 152 -11.18 -5.66 15.64
N PRO A 153 -10.93 -6.61 16.57
CA PRO A 153 -9.58 -7.17 16.74
C PRO A 153 -9.06 -7.75 15.43
N HIS A 154 -7.77 -7.57 15.18
CA HIS A 154 -7.13 -7.93 13.94
C HIS A 154 -7.42 -9.38 13.52
N GLY A 155 -7.99 -9.55 12.31
CA GLY A 155 -8.33 -10.84 11.72
C GLY A 155 -9.47 -11.61 12.42
N ASP A 156 -10.14 -11.01 13.41
CA ASP A 156 -11.19 -11.67 14.19
C ASP A 156 -12.53 -11.70 13.44
N VAL A 157 -12.75 -12.77 12.69
CA VAL A 157 -13.99 -13.03 11.94
C VAL A 157 -15.21 -13.15 12.88
N GLY A 158 -15.04 -13.72 14.08
CA GLY A 158 -16.11 -13.88 15.05
C GLY A 158 -16.59 -12.54 15.60
N ALA A 159 -15.68 -11.59 15.83
CA ALA A 159 -16.04 -10.23 16.22
C ALA A 159 -16.83 -9.52 15.10
N VAL A 160 -16.43 -9.69 13.83
CA VAL A 160 -17.17 -9.16 12.67
C VAL A 160 -18.56 -9.75 12.59
N GLU A 161 -18.71 -11.09 12.71
CA GLU A 161 -20.02 -11.76 12.70
C GLU A 161 -20.95 -11.20 13.78
N LYS A 162 -20.45 -11.02 15.00
CA LYS A 162 -21.20 -10.44 16.10
C LYS A 162 -21.63 -9.00 15.82
N ALA A 163 -20.70 -8.17 15.33
CA ALA A 163 -20.95 -6.76 15.05
C ALA A 163 -21.95 -6.55 13.89
N LEU A 164 -21.94 -7.44 12.89
CA LEU A 164 -22.88 -7.41 11.77
C LEU A 164 -24.35 -7.64 12.19
N ARG A 165 -24.63 -8.14 13.41
CA ARG A 165 -25.99 -8.27 13.95
C ARG A 165 -26.58 -6.93 14.42
N ALA A 166 -25.72 -5.91 14.64
CA ALA A 166 -26.19 -4.61 15.08
C ALA A 166 -27.06 -3.93 14.00
N PRO A 167 -28.12 -3.19 14.41
CA PRO A 167 -28.94 -2.44 13.46
C PRO A 167 -28.17 -1.25 12.90
N ALA A 168 -28.23 -1.07 11.58
CA ALA A 168 -27.72 0.08 10.85
C ALA A 168 -28.43 0.15 9.48
N ARG A 169 -28.51 1.34 8.90
CA ARG A 169 -29.06 1.51 7.55
C ARG A 169 -28.26 0.74 6.52
N ARG A 170 -26.93 0.87 6.56
CA ARG A 170 -25.98 0.10 5.77
C ARG A 170 -24.87 -0.40 6.68
N LYS A 171 -24.28 -1.52 6.31
CA LYS A 171 -23.13 -2.11 6.99
C LYS A 171 -21.99 -2.26 5.99
N ILE A 172 -20.81 -1.90 6.41
CA ILE A 172 -19.59 -1.95 5.58
C ILE A 172 -18.51 -2.64 6.40
N VAL A 173 -17.86 -3.63 5.81
CA VAL A 173 -16.62 -4.21 6.33
C VAL A 173 -15.49 -3.71 5.44
N VAL A 174 -14.45 -3.13 6.04
CA VAL A 174 -13.28 -2.64 5.32
C VAL A 174 -12.00 -3.22 5.91
N THR A 175 -11.11 -3.71 5.03
CA THR A 175 -9.84 -4.32 5.44
C THR A 175 -8.75 -4.14 4.39
N ASP A 176 -7.48 -4.05 4.84
CA ASP A 176 -6.34 -4.34 3.97
C ASP A 176 -6.37 -5.82 3.56
N ALA A 177 -6.02 -6.16 2.32
CA ALA A 177 -5.83 -7.53 1.87
C ALA A 177 -4.54 -8.14 2.43
N VAL A 178 -3.49 -7.32 2.48
CA VAL A 178 -2.19 -7.62 3.10
C VAL A 178 -1.80 -6.45 3.98
N PHE A 179 -1.59 -6.69 5.26
CA PHE A 179 -1.31 -5.65 6.23
C PHE A 179 0.12 -5.12 6.10
N SER A 180 0.22 -3.82 5.95
CA SER A 180 1.47 -3.15 5.52
C SER A 180 2.64 -3.29 6.50
N MET A 181 2.36 -3.49 7.80
CA MET A 181 3.38 -3.53 8.86
C MET A 181 3.67 -4.94 9.35
N ASP A 182 2.75 -5.88 9.19
CA ASP A 182 2.84 -7.25 9.67
C ASP A 182 3.03 -8.26 8.53
N GLY A 183 2.58 -7.92 7.34
CA GLY A 183 2.76 -8.73 6.12
C GLY A 183 1.81 -9.93 6.03
N ASP A 184 0.90 -10.09 6.96
CA ASP A 184 -0.10 -11.15 6.96
C ASP A 184 -1.31 -10.79 6.08
N ARG A 185 -2.15 -11.78 5.82
CA ARG A 185 -3.30 -11.68 4.92
C ARG A 185 -4.61 -11.64 5.68
N ALA A 186 -5.54 -10.82 5.23
CA ALA A 186 -6.91 -10.81 5.75
C ALA A 186 -7.65 -12.12 5.41
N PRO A 187 -8.56 -12.58 6.28
CA PRO A 187 -9.42 -13.75 6.04
C PRO A 187 -10.58 -13.38 5.10
N LEU A 188 -10.25 -13.02 3.83
CA LEU A 188 -11.21 -12.44 2.89
C LEU A 188 -12.36 -13.37 2.52
N ARG A 189 -12.16 -14.71 2.50
CA ARG A 189 -13.24 -15.67 2.19
C ARG A 189 -14.32 -15.64 3.26
N GLU A 190 -13.92 -15.66 4.52
CA GLU A 190 -14.80 -15.63 5.67
C GLU A 190 -15.52 -14.28 5.76
N LEU A 191 -14.79 -13.17 5.59
CA LEU A 191 -15.37 -11.83 5.59
C LEU A 191 -16.38 -11.65 4.46
N ALA A 192 -16.10 -12.14 3.25
CA ALA A 192 -17.01 -12.06 2.11
C ALA A 192 -18.29 -12.87 2.36
N ALA A 193 -18.17 -14.08 2.94
CA ALA A 193 -19.31 -14.90 3.29
C ALA A 193 -20.22 -14.21 4.32
N LEU A 194 -19.62 -13.61 5.36
CA LEU A 194 -20.37 -12.86 6.38
C LEU A 194 -21.05 -11.61 5.79
N CYS A 195 -20.34 -10.87 4.95
CA CYS A 195 -20.90 -9.68 4.28
C CYS A 195 -22.08 -10.06 3.41
N SER A 196 -21.97 -11.10 2.59
CA SER A 196 -23.03 -11.62 1.75
C SER A 196 -24.26 -12.03 2.58
N ALA A 197 -24.05 -12.79 3.66
CA ALA A 197 -25.13 -13.24 4.54
C ALA A 197 -25.84 -12.09 5.28
N ALA A 198 -25.12 -11.02 5.61
CA ALA A 198 -25.62 -9.87 6.36
C ALA A 198 -26.12 -8.71 5.48
N GLY A 199 -26.01 -8.82 4.14
CA GLY A 199 -26.26 -7.72 3.22
C GLY A 199 -25.36 -6.53 3.43
N ALA A 200 -24.10 -6.78 3.85
CA ALA A 200 -23.08 -5.76 4.09
C ALA A 200 -22.16 -5.63 2.87
N LEU A 201 -21.58 -4.42 2.67
CA LEU A 201 -20.59 -4.20 1.63
C LEU A 201 -19.20 -4.65 2.14
N LEU A 202 -18.41 -5.26 1.26
CA LEU A 202 -17.01 -5.58 1.49
C LEU A 202 -16.11 -4.64 0.66
N ILE A 203 -15.28 -3.85 1.34
CA ILE A 203 -14.27 -2.97 0.74
C ILE A 203 -12.90 -3.51 1.07
N VAL A 204 -12.06 -3.74 0.06
CA VAL A 204 -10.73 -4.33 0.22
C VAL A 204 -9.65 -3.42 -0.35
N ASP A 205 -8.65 -3.11 0.47
CA ASP A 205 -7.44 -2.43 0.05
C ASP A 205 -6.38 -3.45 -0.39
N GLU A 206 -6.17 -3.55 -1.70
CA GLU A 206 -5.23 -4.47 -2.34
C GLU A 206 -3.82 -3.87 -2.55
N ALA A 207 -3.49 -2.74 -1.91
CA ALA A 207 -2.27 -1.98 -2.19
C ALA A 207 -0.98 -2.79 -2.05
N HIS A 208 -0.92 -3.79 -1.17
CA HIS A 208 0.22 -4.69 -0.98
C HIS A 208 0.06 -6.05 -1.67
N ALA A 209 -1.09 -6.34 -2.27
CA ALA A 209 -1.37 -7.59 -2.96
C ALA A 209 -1.36 -7.44 -4.49
N THR A 210 -1.89 -6.34 -5.02
CA THR A 210 -1.92 -6.08 -6.46
C THR A 210 -0.51 -6.01 -7.05
N GLY A 211 -0.31 -6.70 -8.16
CA GLY A 211 0.99 -6.92 -8.82
C GLY A 211 1.75 -8.12 -8.27
N VAL A 212 1.51 -8.54 -7.03
CA VAL A 212 2.29 -9.52 -6.28
C VAL A 212 1.59 -10.87 -6.14
N ILE A 213 0.30 -10.86 -5.84
CA ILE A 213 -0.52 -12.02 -5.46
C ILE A 213 -1.58 -12.26 -6.53
N GLY A 214 -1.98 -13.51 -6.68
CA GLY A 214 -3.07 -13.95 -7.55
C GLY A 214 -2.70 -14.06 -9.03
N PRO A 215 -3.63 -14.50 -9.86
CA PRO A 215 -3.41 -14.70 -11.29
C PRO A 215 -2.96 -13.40 -11.96
N ARG A 216 -1.82 -13.43 -12.64
CA ARG A 216 -1.18 -12.25 -13.26
C ARG A 216 -0.97 -11.06 -12.31
N GLY A 217 -1.01 -11.29 -10.98
CA GLY A 217 -0.89 -10.24 -9.98
C GLY A 217 -2.19 -9.45 -9.72
N ALA A 218 -3.35 -10.01 -9.99
CA ALA A 218 -4.63 -9.31 -9.84
C ALA A 218 -5.10 -9.09 -8.39
N GLY A 219 -4.31 -9.53 -7.40
CA GLY A 219 -4.57 -9.31 -5.98
C GLY A 219 -5.06 -10.54 -5.22
N LEU A 220 -5.20 -10.40 -3.90
CA LEU A 220 -5.59 -11.49 -3.00
C LEU A 220 -7.06 -11.90 -3.21
N ALA A 221 -7.97 -10.96 -3.43
CA ALA A 221 -9.36 -11.28 -3.74
C ALA A 221 -9.48 -12.16 -4.99
N ALA A 222 -8.67 -11.86 -6.01
CA ALA A 222 -8.61 -12.67 -7.23
C ALA A 222 -8.01 -14.06 -6.99
N GLU A 223 -6.94 -14.18 -6.16
CA GLU A 223 -6.36 -15.47 -5.77
C GLU A 223 -7.37 -16.37 -5.07
N LEU A 224 -8.17 -15.77 -4.20
CA LEU A 224 -9.14 -16.50 -3.38
C LEU A 224 -10.51 -16.71 -4.07
N GLY A 225 -10.73 -16.10 -5.24
CA GLY A 225 -12.03 -16.12 -5.91
C GLY A 225 -13.13 -15.38 -5.13
N VAL A 226 -12.74 -14.34 -4.37
CA VAL A 226 -13.63 -13.55 -3.54
C VAL A 226 -14.16 -12.35 -4.31
N ALA A 227 -15.49 -12.19 -4.32
CA ALA A 227 -16.13 -10.97 -4.78
C ALA A 227 -16.11 -9.92 -3.65
N ALA A 228 -15.45 -8.79 -3.89
CA ALA A 228 -15.55 -7.60 -3.06
C ALA A 228 -16.28 -6.50 -3.84
N ASP A 229 -17.13 -5.73 -3.15
CA ASP A 229 -17.92 -4.67 -3.79
C ASP A 229 -17.04 -3.54 -4.33
N VAL A 230 -15.95 -3.26 -3.61
CA VAL A 230 -14.98 -2.24 -3.96
C VAL A 230 -13.58 -2.76 -3.68
N ARG A 231 -12.72 -2.75 -4.70
CA ARG A 231 -11.28 -3.03 -4.53
C ARG A 231 -10.49 -1.77 -4.84
N MET A 232 -9.75 -1.30 -3.87
CA MET A 232 -8.77 -0.22 -4.04
C MET A 232 -7.39 -0.83 -4.26
N ALA A 233 -6.63 -0.31 -5.21
CA ALA A 233 -5.25 -0.70 -5.44
C ALA A 233 -4.38 0.52 -5.77
N THR A 234 -3.09 0.43 -5.48
CA THR A 234 -2.15 1.52 -5.76
C THR A 234 -1.25 1.21 -6.95
N LEU A 235 -0.95 2.25 -7.72
CA LEU A 235 0.06 2.21 -8.79
C LEU A 235 1.47 2.53 -8.24
N SER A 236 1.59 2.93 -6.96
CA SER A 236 2.85 3.44 -6.40
C SER A 236 3.74 2.36 -5.76
N LYS A 237 3.34 1.10 -5.81
CA LYS A 237 4.12 -0.02 -5.26
C LYS A 237 4.58 -0.96 -6.37
N ALA A 238 3.96 -2.13 -6.55
CA ALA A 238 4.39 -3.09 -7.55
C ALA A 238 4.34 -2.58 -9.01
N PHE A 239 3.51 -1.57 -9.31
CA PHE A 239 3.49 -0.91 -10.61
C PHE A 239 4.66 0.08 -10.81
N GLY A 240 5.29 0.57 -9.74
CA GLY A 240 6.41 1.50 -9.82
C GLY A 240 6.07 2.92 -10.32
N VAL A 241 4.78 3.32 -10.36
CA VAL A 241 4.30 4.62 -10.85
C VAL A 241 3.45 5.29 -9.77
N ALA A 242 3.24 6.60 -9.83
CA ALA A 242 2.35 7.29 -8.89
C ALA A 242 0.88 7.10 -9.25
N GLY A 243 0.00 7.13 -8.23
CA GLY A 243 -1.45 7.02 -8.40
C GLY A 243 -2.07 5.80 -7.72
N ALA A 244 -3.37 5.67 -7.89
CA ALA A 244 -4.17 4.54 -7.42
C ALA A 244 -5.42 4.39 -8.29
N TYR A 245 -6.13 3.28 -8.11
CA TYR A 245 -7.43 3.07 -8.75
C TYR A 245 -8.38 2.31 -7.85
N VAL A 246 -9.64 2.47 -8.13
CA VAL A 246 -10.74 1.65 -7.59
C VAL A 246 -11.27 0.80 -8.72
N ALA A 247 -11.45 -0.50 -8.49
CA ALA A 247 -12.07 -1.44 -9.40
C ALA A 247 -13.38 -1.94 -8.79
N ALA A 248 -14.50 -1.78 -9.53
CA ALA A 248 -15.84 -2.09 -9.03
C ALA A 248 -16.86 -2.19 -10.18
N SER A 249 -18.16 -2.25 -9.86
CA SER A 249 -19.22 -2.09 -10.84
C SER A 249 -19.22 -0.68 -11.45
N ARG A 250 -19.80 -0.50 -12.62
CA ARG A 250 -19.95 0.80 -13.27
C ARG A 250 -20.67 1.79 -12.35
N ALA A 251 -21.78 1.37 -11.75
CA ALA A 251 -22.56 2.22 -10.85
C ALA A 251 -21.78 2.70 -9.63
N VAL A 252 -20.88 1.85 -9.07
CA VAL A 252 -20.00 2.21 -7.96
C VAL A 252 -18.98 3.26 -8.40
N CYS A 253 -18.32 3.08 -9.54
CA CYS A 253 -17.37 4.04 -10.09
C CYS A 253 -18.04 5.40 -10.41
N ASP A 254 -19.23 5.38 -10.97
CA ASP A 254 -20.01 6.58 -11.26
C ASP A 254 -20.43 7.30 -9.97
N LEU A 255 -20.79 6.55 -8.91
CA LEU A 255 -21.06 7.15 -7.60
C LEU A 255 -19.81 7.82 -7.01
N LEU A 256 -18.65 7.16 -7.09
CA LEU A 256 -17.39 7.73 -6.62
C LEU A 256 -17.00 8.99 -7.40
N LEU A 257 -17.17 8.99 -8.73
CA LEU A 257 -16.94 10.17 -9.57
C LEU A 257 -17.75 11.38 -9.08
N ASN A 258 -18.98 11.14 -8.60
CA ASN A 258 -19.92 12.19 -8.18
C ASN A 258 -19.86 12.52 -6.67
N ARG A 259 -19.16 11.73 -5.84
CA ARG A 259 -19.14 11.90 -4.38
C ARG A 259 -17.76 11.94 -3.75
N ALA A 260 -16.76 11.32 -4.36
CA ALA A 260 -15.42 11.23 -3.78
C ALA A 260 -14.73 12.60 -3.81
N ARG A 261 -14.76 13.31 -2.70
CA ARG A 261 -14.19 14.66 -2.56
C ARG A 261 -12.72 14.75 -3.01
N PRO A 262 -11.82 13.76 -2.68
CA PRO A 262 -10.43 13.82 -3.14
C PRO A 262 -10.28 13.72 -4.67
N LEU A 263 -11.28 13.23 -5.39
CA LEU A 263 -11.30 13.21 -6.86
C LEU A 263 -11.89 14.49 -7.42
N ILE A 264 -13.01 14.96 -6.84
CA ILE A 264 -13.76 16.14 -7.32
C ILE A 264 -12.92 17.43 -7.17
N PHE A 265 -12.26 17.59 -6.02
CA PHE A 265 -11.63 18.84 -5.60
C PHE A 265 -10.10 18.87 -5.72
N SER A 266 -9.48 17.77 -6.21
CA SER A 266 -8.06 17.75 -6.49
C SER A 266 -7.78 17.88 -7.99
N THR A 267 -6.70 18.56 -8.34
CA THR A 267 -6.13 18.49 -9.69
C THR A 267 -5.88 17.02 -10.05
N ALA A 268 -6.23 16.64 -11.26
CA ALA A 268 -6.12 15.26 -11.73
C ALA A 268 -4.67 14.78 -11.82
N LEU A 269 -4.50 13.47 -11.83
CA LEU A 269 -3.22 12.82 -12.12
C LEU A 269 -2.74 13.27 -13.51
N PRO A 270 -1.48 13.71 -13.67
CA PRO A 270 -0.95 14.04 -14.99
C PRO A 270 -1.15 12.92 -16.01
N PRO A 271 -1.61 13.22 -17.24
CA PRO A 271 -1.89 12.18 -18.24
C PRO A 271 -0.64 11.36 -18.62
N ALA A 272 0.55 11.94 -18.52
CA ALA A 272 1.82 11.24 -18.73
C ALA A 272 2.02 10.09 -17.73
N LEU A 273 1.56 10.22 -16.49
CA LEU A 273 1.60 9.12 -15.51
C LEU A 273 0.64 8.00 -15.88
N ALA A 274 -0.48 8.30 -16.52
CA ALA A 274 -1.36 7.25 -17.06
C ALA A 274 -0.68 6.45 -18.18
N CYS A 275 0.07 7.13 -19.08
CA CYS A 275 0.88 6.46 -20.09
C CYS A 275 1.93 5.53 -19.47
N ALA A 276 2.65 6.00 -18.44
CA ALA A 276 3.63 5.20 -17.72
C ALA A 276 2.99 4.01 -17.00
N ALA A 277 1.82 4.19 -16.38
CA ALA A 277 1.10 3.13 -15.69
C ALA A 277 0.59 2.05 -16.66
N ARG A 278 0.21 2.41 -17.89
CA ARG A 278 -0.17 1.45 -18.95
C ARG A 278 1.01 0.60 -19.38
N ALA A 279 2.19 1.22 -19.61
CA ALA A 279 3.42 0.47 -19.89
C ALA A 279 3.79 -0.49 -18.74
N SER A 280 3.62 -0.05 -17.50
CA SER A 280 3.82 -0.89 -16.33
C SER A 280 2.82 -2.05 -16.27
N LEU A 281 1.53 -1.79 -16.53
CA LEU A 281 0.49 -2.81 -16.53
C LEU A 281 0.76 -3.89 -17.58
N GLU A 282 1.20 -3.50 -18.79
CA GLU A 282 1.57 -4.44 -19.84
C GLU A 282 2.68 -5.40 -19.39
N ILE A 283 3.76 -4.87 -18.78
CA ILE A 283 4.85 -5.68 -18.24
C ILE A 283 4.32 -6.57 -17.11
N LEU A 284 3.59 -6.00 -16.17
CA LEU A 284 3.12 -6.67 -14.97
C LEU A 284 2.14 -7.81 -15.28
N ALA A 285 1.21 -7.60 -16.21
CA ALA A 285 0.21 -8.59 -16.59
C ALA A 285 0.73 -9.63 -17.59
N GLY A 286 1.90 -9.42 -18.18
CA GLY A 286 2.54 -10.30 -19.15
C GLY A 286 3.45 -11.38 -18.54
N SER A 287 4.07 -12.18 -19.38
CA SER A 287 4.99 -13.26 -18.98
C SER A 287 6.22 -12.74 -18.20
N GLU A 288 6.68 -11.53 -18.48
CA GLU A 288 7.76 -10.91 -17.70
C GLU A 288 7.31 -10.63 -16.26
N GLY A 289 6.09 -10.15 -16.06
CA GLY A 289 5.51 -9.98 -14.74
C GLY A 289 5.43 -11.31 -13.98
N ASP A 290 5.05 -12.40 -14.64
CA ASP A 290 5.06 -13.76 -14.06
C ASP A 290 6.47 -14.18 -13.64
N ALA A 291 7.47 -13.92 -14.48
CA ALA A 291 8.87 -14.19 -14.15
C ALA A 291 9.37 -13.35 -12.96
N ARG A 292 8.99 -12.05 -12.88
CA ARG A 292 9.33 -11.18 -11.76
C ARG A 292 8.65 -11.66 -10.47
N ARG A 293 7.37 -12.03 -10.50
CA ARG A 293 6.66 -12.63 -9.35
C ARG A 293 7.31 -13.94 -8.90
N SER A 294 7.68 -14.80 -9.84
CA SER A 294 8.38 -16.05 -9.51
C SER A 294 9.70 -15.79 -8.76
N ARG A 295 10.50 -14.82 -9.22
CA ARG A 295 11.73 -14.41 -8.50
C ARG A 295 11.39 -13.81 -7.14
N LEU A 296 10.39 -12.94 -7.06
CA LEU A 296 9.95 -12.37 -5.79
C LEU A 296 9.62 -13.46 -4.77
N TRP A 297 8.78 -14.41 -5.15
CA TRP A 297 8.38 -15.50 -4.24
C TRP A 297 9.53 -16.46 -3.91
N SER A 298 10.49 -16.66 -4.82
CA SER A 298 11.73 -17.39 -4.49
C SER A 298 12.54 -16.65 -3.43
N ASN A 299 12.70 -15.32 -3.57
CA ASN A 299 13.37 -14.48 -2.58
C ASN A 299 12.63 -14.47 -1.23
N VAL A 300 11.30 -14.40 -1.26
CA VAL A 300 10.44 -14.47 -0.05
C VAL A 300 10.68 -15.76 0.71
N ARG A 301 10.62 -16.92 0.04
CA ARG A 301 10.87 -18.23 0.67
C ARG A 301 12.28 -18.32 1.25
N ARG A 302 13.29 -17.86 0.50
CA ARG A 302 14.68 -17.87 0.97
C ARG A 302 14.87 -17.00 2.21
N PHE A 303 14.32 -15.78 2.20
CA PHE A 303 14.42 -14.85 3.32
C PHE A 303 13.68 -15.39 4.55
N ALA A 304 12.47 -15.91 4.37
CA ALA A 304 11.69 -16.52 5.45
C ALA A 304 12.41 -17.72 6.09
N ALA A 305 13.00 -18.62 5.28
CA ALA A 305 13.79 -19.74 5.77
C ALA A 305 14.98 -19.25 6.62
N GLY A 306 15.74 -18.27 6.10
CA GLY A 306 16.88 -17.70 6.82
C GLY A 306 16.52 -17.02 8.14
N LEU A 307 15.36 -16.33 8.19
CA LEU A 307 14.86 -15.74 9.43
C LEU A 307 14.50 -16.83 10.45
N ARG A 308 13.81 -17.90 10.03
CA ARG A 308 13.49 -19.03 10.92
C ARG A 308 14.74 -19.72 11.47
N GLU A 309 15.76 -19.91 10.64
CA GLU A 309 17.06 -20.44 11.07
C GLU A 309 17.80 -19.52 12.03
N ALA A 310 17.56 -18.20 11.95
CA ALA A 310 18.05 -17.21 12.90
C ALA A 310 17.18 -17.11 14.18
N GLY A 311 16.17 -17.98 14.36
CA GLY A 311 15.28 -17.96 15.52
C GLY A 311 14.22 -16.85 15.49
N LEU A 312 14.06 -16.17 14.34
CA LEU A 312 13.07 -15.11 14.16
C LEU A 312 11.78 -15.66 13.51
N PRO A 313 10.58 -15.23 13.98
CA PRO A 313 9.34 -15.65 13.36
C PRO A 313 9.23 -15.07 11.93
N ALA A 314 8.88 -15.93 10.98
CA ALA A 314 8.67 -15.51 9.60
C ALA A 314 7.56 -16.32 8.92
N ARG A 315 6.67 -15.60 8.24
CA ARG A 315 5.62 -16.16 7.37
C ARG A 315 6.01 -15.94 5.91
N GLU A 316 5.38 -16.69 5.02
CA GLU A 316 5.52 -16.56 3.57
C GLU A 316 4.24 -16.00 2.93
N ASP A 317 3.48 -15.20 3.68
CA ASP A 317 2.19 -14.68 3.26
C ASP A 317 2.32 -13.51 2.27
N SER A 318 3.43 -12.78 2.39
CA SER A 318 3.73 -11.62 1.54
C SER A 318 5.24 -11.37 1.44
N ALA A 319 5.62 -10.28 0.79
CA ALA A 319 7.00 -9.81 0.68
C ALA A 319 7.46 -8.95 1.88
N ILE A 320 6.68 -8.90 2.96
CA ILE A 320 6.89 -8.03 4.12
C ILE A 320 7.24 -8.88 5.34
N PHE A 321 8.35 -8.54 6.00
CA PHE A 321 8.86 -9.27 7.16
C PHE A 321 9.13 -8.30 8.32
N PRO A 322 8.30 -8.31 9.37
CA PRO A 322 8.57 -7.54 10.59
C PRO A 322 9.56 -8.26 11.49
N VAL A 323 10.59 -7.56 11.94
CA VAL A 323 11.46 -7.98 13.03
C VAL A 323 11.17 -7.08 14.23
N VAL A 324 10.36 -7.57 15.16
CA VAL A 324 9.86 -6.77 16.30
C VAL A 324 11.00 -6.54 17.30
N THR A 325 11.24 -5.27 17.64
CA THR A 325 12.28 -4.84 18.59
C THR A 325 11.69 -4.34 19.92
N GLY A 326 10.39 -4.07 19.94
CA GLY A 326 9.65 -3.58 21.11
C GLY A 326 9.65 -2.06 21.22
N THR A 327 10.77 -1.44 21.62
CA THR A 327 10.82 0.03 21.85
C THR A 327 11.33 0.80 20.63
N PRO A 328 11.00 2.12 20.53
CA PRO A 328 11.51 2.98 19.46
C PRO A 328 13.03 3.05 19.42
N ASP A 329 13.70 3.14 20.57
CA ASP A 329 15.16 3.23 20.67
C ASP A 329 15.84 1.98 20.14
N ARG A 330 15.32 0.80 20.49
CA ARG A 330 15.83 -0.48 19.98
C ARG A 330 15.68 -0.58 18.46
N ALA A 331 14.55 -0.12 17.92
CA ALA A 331 14.34 -0.09 16.47
C ALA A 331 15.33 0.85 15.76
N LEU A 332 15.61 2.02 16.36
CA LEU A 332 16.59 2.96 15.81
C LEU A 332 18.01 2.39 15.88
N ALA A 333 18.40 1.80 17.01
CA ALA A 333 19.73 1.20 17.19
C ALA A 333 19.95 0.04 16.18
N MET A 334 18.96 -0.84 16.03
CA MET A 334 19.03 -1.94 15.06
C MET A 334 19.12 -1.42 13.61
N ALA A 335 18.33 -0.39 13.25
CA ALA A 335 18.40 0.19 11.92
C ALA A 335 19.76 0.85 11.63
N ALA A 336 20.37 1.50 12.63
CA ALA A 336 21.71 2.07 12.51
C ALA A 336 22.76 0.97 12.31
N HIS A 337 22.71 -0.10 13.10
CA HIS A 337 23.63 -1.23 12.97
C HIS A 337 23.51 -1.93 11.62
N LEU A 338 22.29 -2.17 11.13
CA LEU A 338 22.06 -2.72 9.79
C LEU A 338 22.70 -1.84 8.70
N ARG A 339 22.58 -0.50 8.86
CA ARG A 339 23.17 0.45 7.91
C ARG A 339 24.69 0.38 7.89
N GLU A 340 25.35 0.26 9.05
CA GLU A 340 26.81 0.07 9.15
C GLU A 340 27.28 -1.18 8.40
N LEU A 341 26.41 -2.20 8.33
CA LEU A 341 26.66 -3.45 7.60
C LEU A 341 26.17 -3.42 6.14
N GLY A 342 25.82 -2.23 5.63
CA GLY A 342 25.46 -2.03 4.24
C GLY A 342 24.00 -2.36 3.89
N ILE A 343 23.10 -2.41 4.88
CA ILE A 343 21.69 -2.74 4.68
C ILE A 343 20.80 -1.58 5.12
N LEU A 344 19.90 -1.13 4.23
CA LEU A 344 18.84 -0.20 4.57
C LEU A 344 17.55 -0.96 4.88
N ALA A 345 17.17 -0.98 6.16
CA ALA A 345 15.85 -1.41 6.62
C ALA A 345 15.32 -0.40 7.64
N LYS A 346 14.17 0.21 7.34
CA LYS A 346 13.66 1.34 8.12
C LYS A 346 12.97 0.89 9.42
N PRO A 347 13.22 1.63 10.54
CA PRO A 347 12.53 1.40 11.80
C PRO A 347 11.10 1.94 11.73
N ILE A 348 10.13 1.09 12.05
CA ILE A 348 8.73 1.45 12.17
C ILE A 348 8.41 1.63 13.67
N ARG A 349 7.83 2.78 14.01
CA ARG A 349 7.59 3.22 15.37
C ARG A 349 6.18 3.83 15.50
N PRO A 350 5.65 3.97 16.69
CA PRO A 350 4.39 4.69 16.89
C PRO A 350 4.37 6.08 16.21
N PRO A 351 3.22 6.55 15.69
CA PRO A 351 1.89 5.92 15.77
C PRO A 351 1.61 4.91 14.64
N THR A 352 2.59 4.59 13.77
CA THR A 352 2.42 3.65 12.65
C THR A 352 2.12 2.22 13.14
N VAL A 353 2.66 1.86 14.28
CA VAL A 353 2.42 0.60 15.00
C VAL A 353 2.10 0.89 16.46
N PRO A 354 1.41 -0.01 17.19
CA PRO A 354 1.11 0.17 18.60
C PRO A 354 2.37 0.36 19.47
N GLN A 355 2.21 0.99 20.63
CA GLN A 355 3.30 1.11 21.62
C GLN A 355 3.81 -0.28 22.02
N GLY A 356 5.13 -0.41 22.20
CA GLY A 356 5.77 -1.68 22.56
C GLY A 356 5.95 -2.65 21.38
N THR A 357 5.55 -2.28 20.15
CA THR A 357 5.65 -3.13 18.97
C THR A 357 6.50 -2.53 17.85
N SER A 358 7.40 -1.60 18.18
CA SER A 358 8.36 -1.05 17.23
C SER A 358 9.16 -2.17 16.58
N ARG A 359 9.48 -2.02 15.31
CA ARG A 359 10.07 -3.10 14.50
C ARG A 359 10.96 -2.56 13.39
N ILE A 360 11.83 -3.40 12.87
CA ILE A 360 12.40 -3.20 11.54
C ILE A 360 11.48 -3.89 10.54
N ARG A 361 11.05 -3.17 9.51
CA ARG A 361 10.24 -3.74 8.43
C ARG A 361 11.10 -4.02 7.22
N PHE A 362 11.35 -5.28 6.96
CA PHE A 362 12.00 -5.71 5.72
C PHE A 362 10.95 -5.89 4.63
N ALA A 363 11.26 -5.39 3.44
CA ALA A 363 10.49 -5.63 2.23
C ALA A 363 11.40 -6.29 1.19
N VAL A 364 11.05 -7.50 0.78
CA VAL A 364 11.76 -8.24 -0.27
C VAL A 364 11.19 -7.85 -1.63
N THR A 365 12.04 -7.75 -2.65
CA THR A 365 11.65 -7.42 -4.02
C THR A 365 12.18 -8.45 -5.01
N SER A 366 11.63 -8.47 -6.21
CA SER A 366 12.14 -9.31 -7.30
C SER A 366 13.52 -8.88 -7.81
N ALA A 367 13.92 -7.64 -7.49
CA ALA A 367 15.22 -7.08 -7.89
C ALA A 367 16.36 -7.47 -6.93
N HIS A 368 16.06 -8.01 -5.74
CA HIS A 368 17.09 -8.55 -4.87
C HIS A 368 17.75 -9.78 -5.52
N THR A 369 19.07 -9.83 -5.48
CA THR A 369 19.85 -11.02 -5.83
C THR A 369 19.86 -12.02 -4.65
N VAL A 370 20.29 -13.26 -4.93
CA VAL A 370 20.52 -14.25 -3.88
C VAL A 370 21.52 -13.76 -2.84
N ASP A 371 22.60 -13.11 -3.28
CA ASP A 371 23.61 -12.53 -2.39
C ASP A 371 23.03 -11.43 -1.47
N HIS A 372 22.17 -10.55 -2.01
CA HIS A 372 21.50 -9.55 -1.18
C HIS A 372 20.68 -10.19 -0.04
N ILE A 373 19.93 -11.24 -0.35
CA ILE A 373 19.13 -11.96 0.62
C ILE A 373 20.03 -12.64 1.67
N ASP A 374 21.07 -13.32 1.24
CA ASP A 374 21.98 -14.05 2.12
C ASP A 374 22.76 -13.11 3.06
N ARG A 375 23.21 -11.96 2.56
CA ARG A 375 23.86 -10.93 3.36
C ARG A 375 22.91 -10.39 4.44
N ALA A 376 21.66 -10.13 4.10
CA ALA A 376 20.68 -9.67 5.09
C ALA A 376 20.41 -10.73 6.16
N ILE A 377 20.30 -12.01 5.78
CA ILE A 377 20.15 -13.13 6.73
C ILE A 377 21.37 -13.25 7.64
N ALA A 378 22.58 -13.21 7.07
CA ALA A 378 23.82 -13.29 7.84
C ALA A 378 23.94 -12.15 8.86
N THR A 379 23.57 -10.93 8.44
CA THR A 379 23.55 -9.75 9.31
C THR A 379 22.56 -9.94 10.47
N LEU A 380 21.35 -10.44 10.19
CA LEU A 380 20.33 -10.66 11.22
C LEU A 380 20.69 -11.78 12.22
N ARG A 381 21.51 -12.75 11.81
CA ARG A 381 22.04 -13.79 12.72
C ARG A 381 23.09 -13.25 13.70
N ALA A 382 23.73 -12.13 13.34
CA ALA A 382 24.76 -11.51 14.17
C ALA A 382 24.23 -10.42 15.11
N CYS A 383 22.93 -10.03 14.98
CA CYS A 383 22.24 -9.09 15.84
C CYS A 383 21.56 -9.76 17.02
#